data_7bdcddeaea8b375f14d2478a34ee660c
#
_entry.id   7bdcddeaea8b375f14d2478a34ee660c
#
_cell.length_a   1.000
_cell.length_b   1.000
_cell.length_c   1.000
_cell.angle_alpha   90.00
_cell.angle_beta   90.00
_cell.angle_gamma   90.00
#
_symmetry.space_group_name_H-M   'P 1'
#
loop_
_entity.id
_entity.type
_entity.pdbx_description
1 polymer ?
#
loop_
_entity_poly.entity_id
_entity_poly.type
_entity_poly.pdbx_seq_one_letter_code
_entity_poly.pdbx_strand_id
1 'polypeptide(L)'
;MKIKTISKAKRTLVVAILVGMTIGFVTSRWMDRGVQDAHAKKVPMAEEQPVQISPTKALKDRDTYFPGTEDLAPDEMRITALGTGMPSARPKQAAACFLVELGNGDKFLFDIGSGSHERIAAQKISYDYLNKVFIGHLHVDHYGDLPTFWLGGTVMNRLVPLRIWGPSGSTPEYGTKHSLEMMEKMYIWDIGTRSGVIDFRGGKLEINEFDFKGINEAIYNENGVVIRSIPAVHGLDGAVSFILEWNGLKFVYGSDTIPNKWYMEHAKGADFAIHECFLPPTLLVTKQGFSPLEALTVGTQGHTSPEQFGKVMSTVKPRIAVGYHFYNDFDIQPEVTRRVRKTYDGPLSLAVDYMVWNVTKDNYRVRMTAKDEEVWPSPALKKKNPPDFTKSIPISDFTKSGAVGLPEVVGPIYDEINKKYGTNYKPGFK
;
A
#
# COMPACT_ATOMS: atom_id res chain seq x y z
N MET A 1 -45.01 -10.76 -61.42
CA MET A 1 -43.77 -11.30 -60.86
C MET A 1 -42.66 -10.28 -61.08
N LYS A 2 -42.36 -9.42 -60.09
CA LYS A 2 -41.37 -8.33 -60.22
C LYS A 2 -40.05 -8.80 -59.61
N ILE A 3 -39.05 -9.02 -60.44
CA ILE A 3 -37.69 -9.31 -60.01
C ILE A 3 -37.07 -8.00 -59.52
N LYS A 4 -36.74 -7.93 -58.22
CA LYS A 4 -36.00 -6.80 -57.66
C LYS A 4 -34.54 -6.88 -58.05
N THR A 5 -34.14 -5.94 -58.87
CA THR A 5 -32.71 -5.73 -59.22
C THR A 5 -31.90 -5.36 -58.00
N ILE A 6 -30.92 -6.15 -57.64
CA ILE A 6 -29.96 -5.85 -56.58
C ILE A 6 -29.06 -4.70 -57.09
N SER A 7 -28.98 -3.61 -56.32
CA SER A 7 -28.23 -2.42 -56.71
C SER A 7 -26.74 -2.67 -56.88
N LYS A 8 -26.13 -2.00 -57.87
CA LYS A 8 -24.68 -2.09 -58.20
C LYS A 8 -23.78 -1.91 -56.94
N ALA A 9 -24.24 -1.12 -55.96
CA ALA A 9 -23.48 -0.89 -54.70
C ALA A 9 -23.28 -2.17 -53.87
N LYS A 10 -24.27 -3.11 -53.84
CA LYS A 10 -24.14 -4.36 -53.08
C LYS A 10 -23.17 -5.35 -53.76
N ARG A 11 -23.06 -5.30 -55.09
CA ARG A 11 -22.08 -6.15 -55.82
C ARG A 11 -20.65 -5.66 -55.60
N THR A 12 -20.41 -4.36 -55.57
CA THR A 12 -19.08 -3.79 -55.30
C THR A 12 -18.60 -4.08 -53.90
N LEU A 13 -19.52 -4.06 -52.93
CA LEU A 13 -19.18 -4.35 -51.50
C LEU A 13 -18.81 -5.83 -51.30
N VAL A 14 -19.52 -6.77 -51.95
CA VAL A 14 -19.21 -8.20 -51.82
C VAL A 14 -17.88 -8.55 -52.47
N VAL A 15 -17.53 -7.92 -53.61
CA VAL A 15 -16.21 -8.11 -54.26
C VAL A 15 -15.09 -7.52 -53.44
N ALA A 16 -15.31 -6.34 -52.78
CA ALA A 16 -14.31 -5.70 -51.91
C ALA A 16 -14.04 -6.53 -50.65
N ILE A 17 -15.07 -7.16 -50.05
CA ILE A 17 -14.90 -8.03 -48.87
C ILE A 17 -14.17 -9.33 -49.27
N LEU A 18 -14.45 -9.94 -50.41
CA LEU A 18 -13.76 -11.14 -50.85
C LEU A 18 -12.30 -10.88 -51.22
N VAL A 19 -11.99 -9.73 -51.83
CA VAL A 19 -10.60 -9.33 -52.14
C VAL A 19 -9.85 -8.96 -50.89
N GLY A 20 -10.52 -8.29 -49.93
CA GLY A 20 -9.91 -7.97 -48.63
C GLY A 20 -9.56 -9.21 -47.79
N MET A 21 -10.44 -10.23 -47.79
CA MET A 21 -10.17 -11.51 -47.12
C MET A 21 -9.05 -12.32 -47.78
N THR A 22 -8.96 -12.32 -49.11
CA THR A 22 -7.87 -13.01 -49.82
C THR A 22 -6.52 -12.33 -49.64
N ILE A 23 -6.45 -11.00 -49.63
CA ILE A 23 -5.21 -10.28 -49.37
C ILE A 23 -4.79 -10.45 -47.89
N GLY A 24 -5.74 -10.40 -46.93
CA GLY A 24 -5.46 -10.65 -45.53
C GLY A 24 -4.93 -12.07 -45.25
N PHE A 25 -5.46 -13.08 -45.95
CA PHE A 25 -5.02 -14.47 -45.80
C PHE A 25 -3.65 -14.74 -46.49
N VAL A 26 -3.32 -14.03 -47.55
CA VAL A 26 -2.02 -14.13 -48.22
C VAL A 26 -0.95 -13.40 -47.42
N THR A 27 -1.27 -12.22 -46.85
CA THR A 27 -0.31 -11.48 -46.03
C THR A 27 -0.04 -12.18 -44.68
N SER A 28 -1.03 -12.83 -44.04
CA SER A 28 -0.80 -13.61 -42.83
C SER A 28 0.07 -14.85 -43.10
N ARG A 29 -0.12 -15.53 -44.21
CA ARG A 29 0.74 -16.67 -44.61
C ARG A 29 2.17 -16.25 -44.98
N TRP A 30 2.36 -15.05 -45.53
CA TRP A 30 3.69 -14.52 -45.79
C TRP A 30 4.40 -14.04 -44.52
N MET A 31 3.66 -13.46 -43.59
CA MET A 31 4.22 -13.10 -42.27
C MET A 31 4.61 -14.34 -41.47
N ASP A 32 3.77 -15.39 -41.45
CA ASP A 32 4.11 -16.65 -40.77
C ASP A 32 5.35 -17.34 -41.41
N ARG A 33 5.51 -17.29 -42.74
CA ARG A 33 6.73 -17.81 -43.35
C ARG A 33 7.96 -16.98 -43.07
N GLY A 34 7.83 -15.64 -43.05
CA GLY A 34 8.93 -14.75 -42.70
C GLY A 34 9.39 -14.91 -41.25
N VAL A 35 8.44 -15.14 -40.31
CA VAL A 35 8.74 -15.39 -38.91
C VAL A 35 9.35 -16.78 -38.70
N GLN A 36 8.86 -17.81 -39.39
CA GLN A 36 9.44 -19.16 -39.32
C GLN A 36 10.87 -19.22 -39.89
N ASP A 37 11.13 -18.55 -41.02
CA ASP A 37 12.49 -18.51 -41.60
C ASP A 37 13.46 -17.62 -40.78
N ALA A 38 12.97 -16.60 -40.08
CA ALA A 38 13.80 -15.82 -39.18
C ALA A 38 14.21 -16.59 -37.90
N HIS A 39 13.37 -17.54 -37.45
CA HIS A 39 13.72 -18.44 -36.36
C HIS A 39 14.55 -19.65 -36.77
N ALA A 40 14.69 -19.91 -38.06
CA ALA A 40 15.47 -21.05 -38.58
C ALA A 40 17.00 -20.82 -38.67
N LYS A 41 17.49 -19.59 -38.41
CA LYS A 41 18.91 -19.39 -38.14
C LYS A 41 19.19 -19.84 -36.70
N LYS A 42 19.72 -21.08 -36.58
CA LYS A 42 20.27 -21.62 -35.34
C LYS A 42 21.31 -20.63 -34.80
N VAL A 43 20.87 -19.70 -33.95
CA VAL A 43 21.72 -19.18 -32.89
C VAL A 43 21.92 -20.35 -31.93
N PRO A 44 23.17 -20.72 -31.57
CA PRO A 44 23.38 -21.72 -30.51
C PRO A 44 22.67 -21.20 -29.28
N MET A 45 21.48 -21.69 -28.99
CA MET A 45 20.89 -21.51 -27.70
C MET A 45 21.81 -22.27 -26.74
N ALA A 46 22.50 -21.53 -25.87
CA ALA A 46 22.93 -22.14 -24.62
C ALA A 46 21.72 -22.90 -24.07
N GLU A 47 21.92 -24.16 -23.68
CA GLU A 47 20.89 -24.93 -22.98
C GLU A 47 20.50 -24.12 -21.74
N GLU A 48 19.53 -23.23 -21.88
CA GLU A 48 18.88 -22.64 -20.74
C GLU A 48 18.19 -23.78 -20.01
N GLN A 49 18.77 -24.20 -18.92
CA GLN A 49 18.10 -25.05 -17.94
C GLN A 49 16.72 -24.45 -17.72
N PRO A 50 15.63 -25.20 -17.84
CA PRO A 50 14.30 -24.67 -17.60
C PRO A 50 14.29 -24.04 -16.22
N VAL A 51 14.13 -22.72 -16.15
CA VAL A 51 14.04 -22.00 -14.88
C VAL A 51 12.86 -22.60 -14.15
N GLN A 52 13.15 -23.41 -13.14
CA GLN A 52 12.11 -23.99 -12.30
C GLN A 52 11.51 -22.82 -11.50
N ILE A 53 10.39 -22.29 -12.03
CA ILE A 53 9.63 -21.23 -11.37
C ILE A 53 8.99 -21.87 -10.14
N SER A 54 9.66 -21.72 -9.01
CA SER A 54 9.04 -21.99 -7.72
C SER A 54 8.23 -20.75 -7.35
N PRO A 55 6.91 -20.86 -7.05
CA PRO A 55 6.12 -19.73 -6.59
C PRO A 55 6.59 -19.16 -5.24
N THR A 56 7.47 -19.87 -4.54
CA THR A 56 8.03 -19.47 -3.24
C THR A 56 9.45 -18.91 -3.32
N LYS A 57 10.09 -18.91 -4.50
CA LYS A 57 11.45 -18.37 -4.68
C LYS A 57 11.44 -17.11 -5.53
N ALA A 58 12.12 -16.08 -5.06
CA ALA A 58 12.32 -14.85 -5.81
C ALA A 58 13.04 -15.14 -7.13
N LEU A 59 12.51 -14.62 -8.22
CA LEU A 59 13.17 -14.59 -9.52
C LEU A 59 14.04 -13.33 -9.56
N LYS A 60 15.35 -13.50 -9.50
CA LYS A 60 16.30 -12.39 -9.34
C LYS A 60 16.20 -11.31 -10.42
N ASP A 61 15.71 -11.63 -11.59
CA ASP A 61 15.73 -10.74 -12.76
C ASP A 61 14.35 -10.22 -13.18
N ARG A 62 13.31 -10.35 -12.33
CA ARG A 62 12.01 -9.73 -12.61
C ARG A 62 12.06 -8.22 -12.42
N ASP A 63 11.68 -7.47 -13.46
CA ASP A 63 11.49 -6.01 -13.38
C ASP A 63 10.18 -5.62 -12.69
N THR A 64 9.24 -6.55 -12.56
CA THR A 64 7.94 -6.37 -11.93
C THR A 64 7.80 -7.32 -10.74
N TYR A 65 7.33 -6.79 -9.62
CA TYR A 65 7.00 -7.57 -8.44
C TYR A 65 5.52 -8.01 -8.49
N PHE A 66 5.28 -9.30 -8.33
CA PHE A 66 3.94 -9.86 -8.21
C PHE A 66 3.73 -10.30 -6.75
N PRO A 67 2.83 -9.64 -5.99
CA PRO A 67 2.61 -9.97 -4.59
C PRO A 67 2.27 -11.45 -4.35
N GLY A 68 2.87 -12.03 -3.31
CA GLY A 68 2.66 -13.44 -2.94
C GLY A 68 3.38 -14.46 -3.81
N THR A 69 4.25 -14.05 -4.75
CA THR A 69 4.97 -14.97 -5.65
C THR A 69 6.47 -15.07 -5.40
N GLU A 70 7.01 -14.28 -4.49
CA GLU A 70 8.43 -14.21 -4.21
C GLU A 70 8.69 -14.18 -2.71
N ASP A 71 9.46 -15.13 -2.19
CA ASP A 71 10.01 -15.07 -0.83
C ASP A 71 11.16 -14.08 -0.76
N LEU A 72 11.35 -13.49 0.42
CA LEU A 72 12.54 -12.70 0.71
C LEU A 72 13.72 -13.63 1.04
N ALA A 73 14.92 -13.23 0.62
CA ALA A 73 16.13 -13.85 1.16
C ALA A 73 16.26 -13.55 2.67
N PRO A 74 16.93 -14.41 3.46
CA PRO A 74 17.01 -14.24 4.91
C PRO A 74 17.65 -12.92 5.38
N ASP A 75 18.41 -12.25 4.51
CA ASP A 75 19.10 -10.98 4.75
C ASP A 75 18.52 -9.80 3.97
N GLU A 76 17.38 -10.00 3.33
CA GLU A 76 16.74 -9.02 2.45
C GLU A 76 15.63 -8.26 3.17
N MET A 77 15.56 -6.96 2.92
CA MET A 77 14.46 -6.06 3.27
C MET A 77 13.73 -5.65 2.00
N ARG A 78 12.39 -5.79 1.98
CA ARG A 78 11.54 -5.26 0.92
C ARG A 78 10.74 -4.09 1.46
N ILE A 79 10.85 -2.95 0.79
CA ILE A 79 10.06 -1.76 1.08
C ILE A 79 9.07 -1.56 -0.07
N THR A 80 7.78 -1.41 0.24
CA THR A 80 6.74 -1.13 -0.75
C THR A 80 6.05 0.19 -0.42
N ALA A 81 6.03 1.12 -1.37
CA ALA A 81 5.25 2.35 -1.25
C ALA A 81 3.78 2.04 -1.52
N LEU A 82 2.93 2.08 -0.50
CA LEU A 82 1.49 1.85 -0.58
C LEU A 82 0.70 3.15 -0.65
N GLY A 83 1.35 4.26 -0.36
CA GLY A 83 0.84 5.61 -0.51
C GLY A 83 1.98 6.61 -0.42
N THR A 84 1.99 7.56 -1.36
CA THR A 84 3.09 8.51 -1.53
C THR A 84 2.61 9.95 -1.64
N GLY A 85 1.29 10.16 -1.51
CA GLY A 85 0.63 11.46 -1.70
C GLY A 85 0.48 12.25 -0.41
N MET A 86 -0.30 13.29 -0.53
CA MET A 86 -0.61 14.33 0.44
C MET A 86 -2.11 14.27 0.83
N PRO A 87 -2.64 15.17 1.69
CA PRO A 87 -4.04 15.13 2.15
C PRO A 87 -5.09 15.19 1.03
N SER A 88 -4.75 15.79 -0.11
CA SER A 88 -5.67 15.90 -1.24
C SER A 88 -5.95 14.55 -1.87
N ALA A 89 -7.19 14.10 -1.81
CA ALA A 89 -7.61 12.81 -2.35
C ALA A 89 -7.40 12.73 -3.87
N ARG A 90 -6.72 11.66 -4.32
CA ARG A 90 -6.45 11.39 -5.73
C ARG A 90 -6.66 9.91 -6.04
N PRO A 91 -7.49 9.55 -7.04
CA PRO A 91 -7.71 8.14 -7.40
C PRO A 91 -6.43 7.37 -7.73
N LYS A 92 -5.45 8.06 -8.31
CA LYS A 92 -4.16 7.50 -8.74
C LYS A 92 -3.17 7.30 -7.59
N GLN A 93 -3.31 8.03 -6.48
CA GLN A 93 -2.27 8.15 -5.46
C GLN A 93 -2.89 8.20 -4.06
N ALA A 94 -2.56 7.25 -3.21
CA ALA A 94 -2.93 7.27 -1.80
C ALA A 94 -2.00 8.20 -1.00
N ALA A 95 -2.45 8.61 0.15
CA ALA A 95 -1.66 9.32 1.13
C ALA A 95 -0.63 8.39 1.81
N ALA A 96 0.25 8.93 2.64
CA ALA A 96 1.45 8.29 3.15
C ALA A 96 1.24 6.90 3.75
N CYS A 97 1.89 5.88 3.20
CA CYS A 97 1.94 4.53 3.76
C CYS A 97 3.11 3.74 3.13
N PHE A 98 3.97 3.17 3.97
CA PHE A 98 5.07 2.32 3.54
C PHE A 98 5.06 0.99 4.28
N LEU A 99 5.12 -0.11 3.54
CA LEU A 99 5.27 -1.46 4.08
C LEU A 99 6.73 -1.86 4.04
N VAL A 100 7.26 -2.30 5.17
CA VAL A 100 8.59 -2.92 5.28
C VAL A 100 8.43 -4.39 5.65
N GLU A 101 8.94 -5.27 4.81
CA GLU A 101 8.98 -6.71 5.01
C GLU A 101 10.43 -7.15 5.18
N LEU A 102 10.70 -8.01 6.15
CA LEU A 102 12.03 -8.51 6.46
C LEU A 102 12.15 -10.01 6.16
N GLY A 103 13.34 -10.45 5.78
CA GLY A 103 13.62 -11.86 5.48
C GLY A 103 13.43 -12.83 6.65
N ASN A 104 13.27 -12.32 7.90
CA ASN A 104 12.85 -13.11 9.06
C ASN A 104 11.33 -13.33 9.15
N GLY A 105 10.54 -12.74 8.23
CA GLY A 105 9.08 -12.82 8.18
C GLY A 105 8.34 -11.65 8.84
N ASP A 106 9.00 -10.79 9.60
CA ASP A 106 8.38 -9.61 10.21
C ASP A 106 7.98 -8.57 9.17
N LYS A 107 6.86 -7.89 9.45
CA LYS A 107 6.30 -6.84 8.60
C LYS A 107 5.86 -5.65 9.45
N PHE A 108 6.09 -4.45 8.90
CA PHE A 108 5.84 -3.18 9.58
C PHE A 108 5.19 -2.20 8.61
N LEU A 109 4.15 -1.52 9.03
CA LEU A 109 3.55 -0.40 8.32
C LEU A 109 3.99 0.92 8.96
N PHE A 110 4.53 1.81 8.17
CA PHE A 110 4.88 3.17 8.56
C PHE A 110 3.87 4.12 7.93
N ASP A 111 3.06 4.77 8.76
CA ASP A 111 1.86 5.49 8.44
C ASP A 111 0.79 4.64 7.72
N ILE A 112 -0.44 5.12 7.70
CA ILE A 112 -1.57 4.48 7.06
C ILE A 112 -2.57 5.56 6.61
N GLY A 113 -2.11 6.39 5.68
CA GLY A 113 -2.87 7.51 5.16
C GLY A 113 -4.03 7.10 4.27
N SER A 114 -4.91 8.05 3.99
CA SER A 114 -6.16 7.84 3.25
C SER A 114 -5.93 7.20 1.87
N GLY A 115 -6.67 6.13 1.56
CA GLY A 115 -6.59 5.37 0.31
C GLY A 115 -5.48 4.32 0.28
N SER A 116 -4.77 4.07 1.40
CA SER A 116 -3.70 3.07 1.45
C SER A 116 -4.21 1.65 1.73
N HIS A 117 -5.38 1.49 2.33
CA HIS A 117 -5.90 0.19 2.72
C HIS A 117 -6.12 -0.74 1.52
N GLU A 118 -6.66 -0.25 0.42
CA GLU A 118 -6.84 -1.03 -0.82
C GLU A 118 -5.48 -1.47 -1.39
N ARG A 119 -4.46 -0.65 -1.25
CA ARG A 119 -3.10 -0.94 -1.70
C ARG A 119 -2.41 -1.97 -0.81
N ILE A 120 -2.71 -1.95 0.49
CA ILE A 120 -2.30 -2.99 1.45
C ILE A 120 -2.95 -4.33 1.05
N ALA A 121 -4.24 -4.34 0.78
CA ALA A 121 -4.97 -5.54 0.37
C ALA A 121 -4.38 -6.16 -0.91
N ALA A 122 -3.99 -5.33 -1.89
CA ALA A 122 -3.36 -5.77 -3.13
C ALA A 122 -2.00 -6.48 -2.94
N GLN A 123 -1.37 -6.39 -1.75
CA GLN A 123 -0.16 -7.14 -1.43
C GLN A 123 -0.43 -8.62 -1.11
N LYS A 124 -1.69 -9.04 -0.96
CA LYS A 124 -2.10 -10.44 -0.70
C LYS A 124 -1.45 -11.05 0.55
N ILE A 125 -1.06 -10.22 1.50
CA ILE A 125 -0.46 -10.63 2.77
C ILE A 125 -1.59 -10.91 3.77
N SER A 126 -1.50 -12.02 4.54
CA SER A 126 -2.43 -12.24 5.63
C SER A 126 -2.34 -11.11 6.66
N TYR A 127 -3.49 -10.60 7.08
CA TYR A 127 -3.57 -9.49 8.04
C TYR A 127 -3.03 -9.85 9.43
N ASP A 128 -2.85 -11.14 9.73
CA ASP A 128 -2.15 -11.58 10.95
C ASP A 128 -0.68 -11.15 10.98
N TYR A 129 -0.03 -11.02 9.80
CA TYR A 129 1.33 -10.48 9.67
C TYR A 129 1.38 -8.94 9.62
N LEU A 130 0.28 -8.30 9.22
CA LEU A 130 0.16 -6.84 9.09
C LEU A 130 -0.43 -6.23 10.38
N ASN A 131 0.10 -6.60 11.52
CA ASN A 131 -0.43 -6.21 12.82
C ASN A 131 0.44 -5.20 13.58
N LYS A 132 1.45 -4.63 12.94
CA LYS A 132 2.36 -3.64 13.52
C LYS A 132 2.34 -2.36 12.69
N VAL A 133 1.81 -1.27 13.25
CA VAL A 133 1.67 0.04 12.61
C VAL A 133 2.39 1.11 13.42
N PHE A 134 3.18 1.93 12.76
CA PHE A 134 3.95 3.03 13.34
C PHE A 134 3.47 4.34 12.74
N ILE A 135 2.87 5.21 13.55
CA ILE A 135 2.27 6.47 13.13
C ILE A 135 3.24 7.62 13.44
N GLY A 136 3.64 8.36 12.41
CA GLY A 136 4.56 9.48 12.54
C GLY A 136 3.92 10.73 13.15
N HIS A 137 2.67 11.01 12.80
CA HIS A 137 1.85 12.07 13.37
C HIS A 137 0.38 11.89 12.99
N LEU A 138 -0.51 12.76 13.52
CA LEU A 138 -1.96 12.54 13.45
C LEU A 138 -2.67 13.38 12.36
N HIS A 139 -2.01 13.78 11.29
CA HIS A 139 -2.70 14.28 10.12
C HIS A 139 -3.42 13.16 9.37
N VAL A 140 -4.57 13.47 8.76
CA VAL A 140 -5.43 12.48 8.08
C VAL A 140 -4.73 11.73 6.96
N ASP A 141 -3.76 12.32 6.31
CA ASP A 141 -2.97 11.70 5.27
C ASP A 141 -1.85 10.77 5.80
N HIS A 142 -1.74 10.60 7.11
CA HIS A 142 -0.81 9.68 7.78
C HIS A 142 -1.49 8.59 8.60
N TYR A 143 -2.76 8.79 9.01
CA TYR A 143 -3.50 7.75 9.74
C TYR A 143 -4.97 7.61 9.35
N GLY A 144 -5.41 8.29 8.28
CA GLY A 144 -6.82 8.36 7.88
C GLY A 144 -7.47 7.02 7.51
N ASP A 145 -6.71 6.04 7.04
CA ASP A 145 -7.22 4.69 6.76
C ASP A 145 -7.10 3.72 7.95
N LEU A 146 -6.59 4.16 9.10
CA LEU A 146 -6.45 3.30 10.25
C LEU A 146 -7.78 2.67 10.71
N PRO A 147 -8.92 3.37 10.72
CA PRO A 147 -10.21 2.75 11.07
C PRO A 147 -10.63 1.64 10.10
N THR A 148 -10.50 1.87 8.80
CA THR A 148 -10.84 0.89 7.76
C THR A 148 -9.89 -0.30 7.77
N PHE A 149 -8.60 -0.07 7.98
CA PHE A 149 -7.60 -1.12 8.15
C PHE A 149 -7.83 -1.95 9.43
N TRP A 150 -8.21 -1.30 10.53
CA TRP A 150 -8.52 -1.97 11.79
C TRP A 150 -9.73 -2.89 11.66
N LEU A 151 -10.89 -2.34 11.35
CA LEU A 151 -12.14 -3.11 11.26
C LEU A 151 -12.19 -3.97 10.00
N GLY A 152 -11.77 -3.44 8.85
CA GLY A 152 -11.66 -4.19 7.60
C GLY A 152 -10.70 -5.37 7.71
N GLY A 153 -9.53 -5.19 8.34
CA GLY A 153 -8.59 -6.27 8.60
C GLY A 153 -9.18 -7.38 9.47
N THR A 154 -10.04 -7.04 10.43
CA THR A 154 -10.77 -8.02 11.23
C THR A 154 -11.73 -8.84 10.36
N VAL A 155 -12.45 -8.20 9.44
CA VAL A 155 -13.30 -8.87 8.45
C VAL A 155 -12.47 -9.71 7.48
N MET A 156 -11.28 -9.23 7.10
CA MET A 156 -10.33 -9.91 6.23
C MET A 156 -9.43 -10.93 6.95
N ASN A 157 -9.94 -11.53 8.05
CA ASN A 157 -9.34 -12.65 8.77
C ASN A 157 -8.13 -12.34 9.66
N ARG A 158 -7.91 -11.10 10.10
CA ARG A 158 -6.96 -10.87 11.19
C ARG A 158 -7.49 -11.46 12.48
N LEU A 159 -6.72 -12.34 13.11
CA LEU A 159 -7.06 -13.03 14.36
C LEU A 159 -6.10 -12.72 15.51
N VAL A 160 -5.23 -11.74 15.30
CA VAL A 160 -4.31 -11.18 16.30
C VAL A 160 -4.62 -9.71 16.56
N PRO A 161 -4.32 -9.18 17.75
CA PRO A 161 -4.50 -7.76 18.03
C PRO A 161 -3.74 -6.88 17.03
N LEU A 162 -4.30 -5.74 16.70
CA LEU A 162 -3.60 -4.69 15.98
C LEU A 162 -2.78 -3.87 16.97
N ARG A 163 -1.48 -3.88 16.80
CA ARG A 163 -0.50 -3.16 17.64
C ARG A 163 -0.12 -1.86 16.94
N ILE A 164 -0.30 -0.75 17.63
CA ILE A 164 -0.06 0.59 17.08
C ILE A 164 0.94 1.31 17.96
N TRP A 165 2.00 1.83 17.37
CA TRP A 165 2.96 2.73 18.00
C TRP A 165 2.75 4.12 17.43
N GLY A 166 2.65 5.11 18.30
CA GLY A 166 2.55 6.50 17.90
C GLY A 166 2.96 7.45 19.02
N PRO A 167 3.28 8.70 18.67
CA PRO A 167 3.76 9.68 19.65
C PRO A 167 2.67 10.18 20.58
N SER A 168 3.09 10.59 21.77
CA SER A 168 2.31 11.49 22.63
C SER A 168 2.21 12.89 22.00
N GLY A 169 1.25 13.70 22.45
CA GLY A 169 1.20 15.12 22.11
C GLY A 169 1.76 16.01 23.23
N SER A 170 1.67 17.34 23.03
CA SER A 170 1.95 18.34 24.09
C SER A 170 0.96 18.24 25.24
N THR A 171 -0.26 17.78 24.98
CA THR A 171 -1.26 17.37 25.96
C THR A 171 -1.82 16.01 25.57
N PRO A 172 -2.50 15.27 26.47
CA PRO A 172 -3.06 13.97 26.16
C PRO A 172 -4.00 13.97 24.94
N GLU A 173 -4.76 15.04 24.73
CA GLU A 173 -5.74 15.17 23.64
C GLU A 173 -5.08 15.16 22.25
N TYR A 174 -3.83 15.59 22.15
CA TYR A 174 -3.05 15.59 20.91
C TYR A 174 -2.19 14.33 20.75
N GLY A 175 -2.32 13.35 21.66
CA GLY A 175 -1.59 12.09 21.61
C GLY A 175 -2.32 10.98 20.84
N THR A 176 -1.55 10.00 20.39
CA THR A 176 -2.04 8.82 19.66
C THR A 176 -3.05 8.04 20.50
N LYS A 177 -2.80 7.85 21.79
CA LYS A 177 -3.68 7.08 22.68
C LYS A 177 -5.09 7.67 22.73
N HIS A 178 -5.19 8.97 22.97
CA HIS A 178 -6.50 9.65 23.02
C HIS A 178 -7.23 9.54 21.67
N SER A 179 -6.53 9.79 20.58
CA SER A 179 -7.10 9.69 19.22
C SER A 179 -7.69 8.31 18.94
N LEU A 180 -6.97 7.23 19.31
CA LEU A 180 -7.42 5.87 19.09
C LEU A 180 -8.56 5.45 20.04
N GLU A 181 -8.57 5.91 21.29
CA GLU A 181 -9.69 5.70 22.21
C GLU A 181 -10.98 6.38 21.72
N MET A 182 -10.86 7.55 21.08
CA MET A 182 -12.01 8.22 20.44
C MET A 182 -12.45 7.47 19.17
N MET A 183 -11.51 6.95 18.39
CA MET A 183 -11.80 6.11 17.24
C MET A 183 -12.59 4.86 17.63
N GLU A 184 -12.23 4.15 18.70
CA GLU A 184 -13.00 3.00 19.21
C GLU A 184 -14.45 3.39 19.53
N LYS A 185 -14.65 4.54 20.18
CA LYS A 185 -15.99 5.05 20.50
C LYS A 185 -16.80 5.44 19.27
N MET A 186 -16.15 6.01 18.26
CA MET A 186 -16.79 6.38 16.99
C MET A 186 -17.35 5.17 16.24
N TYR A 187 -16.68 4.02 16.33
CA TYR A 187 -17.04 2.81 15.61
C TYR A 187 -17.82 1.77 16.45
N ILE A 188 -18.40 2.17 17.58
CA ILE A 188 -19.13 1.27 18.49
C ILE A 188 -20.28 0.51 17.78
N TRP A 189 -20.92 1.13 16.80
CA TRP A 189 -22.00 0.50 16.03
C TRP A 189 -21.45 -0.64 15.14
N ASP A 190 -20.34 -0.42 14.42
CA ASP A 190 -19.71 -1.43 13.59
C ASP A 190 -19.19 -2.62 14.44
N ILE A 191 -18.51 -2.31 15.54
CA ILE A 191 -18.01 -3.31 16.50
C ILE A 191 -19.18 -4.15 17.04
N GLY A 192 -20.24 -3.51 17.49
CA GLY A 192 -21.39 -4.18 18.09
C GLY A 192 -22.16 -5.07 17.13
N THR A 193 -22.25 -4.71 15.85
CA THR A 193 -22.93 -5.49 14.83
C THR A 193 -22.12 -6.70 14.36
N ARG A 194 -20.79 -6.64 14.47
CA ARG A 194 -19.90 -7.70 13.97
C ARG A 194 -19.46 -8.68 15.06
N SER A 195 -19.33 -8.25 16.30
CA SER A 195 -18.69 -9.01 17.39
C SER A 195 -19.30 -10.38 17.67
N GLY A 196 -20.57 -10.59 17.33
CA GLY A 196 -21.23 -11.89 17.49
C GLY A 196 -21.25 -12.75 16.23
N VAL A 197 -20.94 -12.17 15.08
CA VAL A 197 -21.05 -12.83 13.77
C VAL A 197 -19.71 -13.35 13.27
N ILE A 198 -18.66 -12.55 13.45
CA ILE A 198 -17.30 -12.91 13.04
C ILE A 198 -16.40 -13.11 14.24
N ASP A 199 -15.26 -13.78 14.04
CA ASP A 199 -14.23 -13.88 15.08
C ASP A 199 -13.53 -12.53 15.24
N PHE A 200 -13.88 -11.81 16.30
CA PHE A 200 -13.47 -10.43 16.54
C PHE A 200 -12.16 -10.29 17.32
N ARG A 201 -11.34 -11.35 17.43
CA ARG A 201 -10.02 -11.29 18.10
C ARG A 201 -9.11 -10.22 17.49
N GLY A 202 -9.16 -10.06 16.17
CA GLY A 202 -8.40 -9.03 15.44
C GLY A 202 -8.89 -7.59 15.66
N GLY A 203 -10.07 -7.41 16.25
CA GLY A 203 -10.64 -6.12 16.61
C GLY A 203 -10.01 -5.48 17.86
N LYS A 204 -9.19 -6.22 18.63
CA LYS A 204 -8.48 -5.67 19.77
C LYS A 204 -7.37 -4.72 19.30
N LEU A 205 -7.32 -3.51 19.87
CA LEU A 205 -6.20 -2.57 19.72
C LEU A 205 -5.22 -2.71 20.87
N GLU A 206 -3.92 -2.66 20.58
CA GLU A 206 -2.84 -2.55 21.54
C GLU A 206 -2.08 -1.26 21.24
N ILE A 207 -2.32 -0.22 22.03
CA ILE A 207 -1.84 1.14 21.81
C ILE A 207 -0.53 1.32 22.60
N ASN A 208 0.55 1.58 21.90
CA ASN A 208 1.88 1.82 22.43
C ASN A 208 2.26 3.30 22.19
N GLU A 209 1.72 4.18 23.01
CA GLU A 209 2.10 5.59 22.95
C GLU A 209 3.46 5.80 23.63
N PHE A 210 4.32 6.60 23.01
CA PHE A 210 5.65 6.93 23.50
C PHE A 210 5.88 8.45 23.51
N ASP A 211 6.85 8.91 24.30
CA ASP A 211 7.18 10.35 24.37
C ASP A 211 7.75 10.84 23.04
N PHE A 212 7.09 11.81 22.41
CA PHE A 212 7.55 12.43 21.16
C PHE A 212 8.91 13.15 21.29
N LYS A 213 9.34 13.46 22.52
CA LYS A 213 10.63 14.12 22.82
C LYS A 213 11.80 13.12 22.87
N GLY A 214 11.50 11.83 22.85
CA GLY A 214 12.53 10.77 22.86
C GLY A 214 13.46 10.89 21.67
N ILE A 215 14.78 11.03 21.93
CA ILE A 215 15.79 11.18 20.88
C ILE A 215 16.49 9.85 20.71
N ASN A 216 16.23 9.17 19.59
CA ASN A 216 16.80 7.86 19.25
C ASN A 216 16.48 6.77 20.30
N GLU A 217 15.33 6.85 20.92
CA GLU A 217 14.86 5.88 21.89
C GLU A 217 14.24 4.66 21.22
N ALA A 218 14.56 3.46 21.73
CA ALA A 218 13.97 2.22 21.23
C ALA A 218 12.51 2.10 21.71
N ILE A 219 11.57 2.15 20.77
CA ILE A 219 10.13 2.00 21.02
C ILE A 219 9.62 0.59 20.67
N TYR A 220 10.41 -0.19 19.93
CA TYR A 220 10.15 -1.57 19.57
C TYR A 220 11.48 -2.35 19.55
N ASN A 221 11.49 -3.55 20.14
CA ASN A 221 12.66 -4.42 20.13
C ASN A 221 12.22 -5.89 20.25
N GLU A 222 11.94 -6.54 19.11
CA GLU A 222 11.54 -7.93 19.03
C GLU A 222 12.19 -8.60 17.80
N ASN A 223 12.46 -9.91 17.87
CA ASN A 223 12.95 -10.75 16.76
C ASN A 223 14.23 -10.22 16.08
N GLY A 224 15.09 -9.51 16.82
CA GLY A 224 16.30 -8.90 16.26
C GLY A 224 16.04 -7.63 15.47
N VAL A 225 14.80 -7.09 15.51
CA VAL A 225 14.43 -5.81 14.92
C VAL A 225 14.34 -4.76 16.01
N VAL A 226 15.02 -3.65 15.84
CA VAL A 226 14.91 -2.48 16.73
C VAL A 226 14.32 -1.33 15.93
N ILE A 227 13.23 -0.72 16.44
CA ILE A 227 12.70 0.53 15.88
C ILE A 227 12.85 1.61 16.94
N ARG A 228 13.42 2.75 16.51
CA ARG A 228 13.67 3.93 17.33
C ARG A 228 12.85 5.10 16.82
N SER A 229 12.43 5.97 17.71
CA SER A 229 11.83 7.28 17.37
C SER A 229 12.87 8.39 17.48
N ILE A 230 12.72 9.39 16.63
CA ILE A 230 13.41 10.68 16.73
C ILE A 230 12.39 11.80 16.52
N PRO A 231 12.51 12.94 17.22
CA PRO A 231 11.58 14.06 17.03
C PRO A 231 11.60 14.58 15.59
N ALA A 232 10.44 14.96 15.09
CA ALA A 232 10.25 15.69 13.85
C ALA A 232 9.75 17.12 14.14
N VAL A 233 9.79 17.98 13.14
CA VAL A 233 9.33 19.37 13.24
C VAL A 233 8.25 19.60 12.19
N HIS A 234 6.99 19.45 12.62
CA HIS A 234 5.84 19.57 11.72
C HIS A 234 4.57 19.92 12.47
N GLY A 235 3.87 20.97 12.03
CA GLY A 235 2.61 21.41 12.61
C GLY A 235 2.75 21.87 14.06
N LEU A 236 2.55 20.93 14.98
CA LEU A 236 2.68 21.12 16.42
C LEU A 236 3.48 19.99 17.08
N ASP A 237 3.67 20.05 18.39
CA ASP A 237 4.36 19.02 19.16
C ASP A 237 3.68 17.65 19.01
N GLY A 238 4.47 16.61 18.73
CA GLY A 238 3.97 15.25 18.59
C GLY A 238 4.41 14.56 17.29
N ALA A 239 4.97 15.28 16.31
CA ALA A 239 5.50 14.64 15.11
C ALA A 239 6.84 13.93 15.36
N VAL A 240 7.03 12.75 14.74
CA VAL A 240 8.24 11.92 14.88
C VAL A 240 8.62 11.26 13.55
N SER A 241 9.90 10.90 13.45
CA SER A 241 10.44 10.02 12.41
C SER A 241 10.91 8.70 13.04
N PHE A 242 11.09 7.67 12.21
CA PHE A 242 11.45 6.32 12.67
C PHE A 242 12.76 5.82 12.03
N ILE A 243 13.51 5.04 12.80
CA ILE A 243 14.69 4.30 12.36
C ILE A 243 14.44 2.83 12.67
N LEU A 244 14.44 1.97 11.64
CA LEU A 244 14.40 0.52 11.79
C LEU A 244 15.79 -0.04 11.50
N GLU A 245 16.31 -0.79 12.45
CA GLU A 245 17.59 -1.50 12.34
C GLU A 245 17.35 -3.01 12.41
N TRP A 246 17.83 -3.72 11.42
CA TRP A 246 17.73 -5.17 11.35
C TRP A 246 18.85 -5.76 10.51
N ASN A 247 19.52 -6.80 11.01
CA ASN A 247 20.58 -7.53 10.30
C ASN A 247 21.67 -6.64 9.69
N GLY A 248 21.99 -5.52 10.34
CA GLY A 248 22.96 -4.54 9.88
C GLY A 248 22.48 -3.67 8.72
N LEU A 249 21.19 -3.72 8.36
CA LEU A 249 20.51 -2.76 7.49
C LEU A 249 19.83 -1.68 8.34
N LYS A 250 19.85 -0.46 7.83
CA LYS A 250 19.23 0.71 8.45
C LYS A 250 18.23 1.38 7.50
N PHE A 251 16.98 1.27 7.83
CA PHE A 251 15.88 1.98 7.17
C PHE A 251 15.47 3.19 8.00
N VAL A 252 15.23 4.33 7.36
CA VAL A 252 14.76 5.56 8.02
C VAL A 252 13.52 6.08 7.31
N TYR A 253 12.48 6.35 8.08
CA TYR A 253 11.24 6.96 7.63
C TYR A 253 11.05 8.33 8.28
N GLY A 254 11.05 9.39 7.46
CA GLY A 254 10.98 10.77 7.94
C GLY A 254 9.60 11.18 8.44
N SER A 255 8.52 10.57 7.93
CA SER A 255 7.17 11.14 8.00
C SER A 255 7.19 12.59 7.49
N ASP A 256 6.31 13.47 7.95
CA ASP A 256 6.37 14.89 7.60
C ASP A 256 7.24 15.67 8.56
N THR A 257 8.16 16.43 8.04
CA THR A 257 9.06 17.26 8.82
C THR A 257 9.82 18.25 7.95
N ILE A 258 10.00 19.46 8.41
CA ILE A 258 11.03 20.34 7.82
C ILE A 258 12.44 19.81 8.15
N PRO A 259 13.50 20.24 7.45
CA PRO A 259 14.86 19.85 7.78
C PRO A 259 15.16 20.09 9.25
N ASN A 260 15.55 19.03 9.98
CA ASN A 260 15.80 19.12 11.40
C ASN A 260 17.11 18.39 11.78
N LYS A 261 17.70 18.80 12.91
CA LYS A 261 18.98 18.27 13.37
C LYS A 261 18.93 16.79 13.73
N TRP A 262 17.82 16.30 14.29
CA TRP A 262 17.69 14.92 14.76
C TRP A 262 17.68 13.94 13.59
N TYR A 263 16.87 14.23 12.54
CA TYR A 263 16.89 13.42 11.34
C TYR A 263 18.28 13.45 10.68
N MET A 264 18.87 14.65 10.50
CA MET A 264 20.18 14.81 9.84
C MET A 264 21.31 14.14 10.61
N GLU A 265 21.21 13.99 11.93
CA GLU A 265 22.20 13.29 12.76
C GLU A 265 21.99 11.78 12.73
N HIS A 266 20.77 11.34 13.06
CA HIS A 266 20.51 9.92 13.31
C HIS A 266 20.26 9.11 12.04
N ALA A 267 19.88 9.73 10.91
CA ALA A 267 19.72 9.06 9.63
C ALA A 267 21.05 8.84 8.87
N LYS A 268 22.18 9.37 9.36
CA LYS A 268 23.48 9.18 8.69
C LYS A 268 23.79 7.72 8.42
N GLY A 269 24.27 7.45 7.20
CA GLY A 269 24.66 6.12 6.78
C GLY A 269 23.50 5.14 6.64
N ALA A 270 22.27 5.59 6.51
CA ALA A 270 21.12 4.73 6.22
C ALA A 270 21.31 4.01 4.89
N ASP A 271 20.89 2.72 4.84
CA ASP A 271 20.80 2.00 3.58
C ASP A 271 19.63 2.53 2.74
N PHE A 272 18.55 2.93 3.41
CA PHE A 272 17.34 3.44 2.79
C PHE A 272 16.78 4.58 3.63
N ALA A 273 16.73 5.80 3.09
CA ALA A 273 16.23 6.98 3.79
C ALA A 273 15.06 7.62 3.04
N ILE A 274 13.87 7.55 3.62
CA ILE A 274 12.67 8.24 3.14
C ILE A 274 12.54 9.57 3.89
N HIS A 275 12.23 10.62 3.14
CA HIS A 275 11.89 11.93 3.70
C HIS A 275 10.88 12.61 2.78
N GLU A 276 10.01 13.44 3.32
CA GLU A 276 9.13 14.23 2.47
C GLU A 276 9.94 15.12 1.54
N CYS A 277 9.40 15.31 0.34
CA CYS A 277 9.98 16.13 -0.73
C CYS A 277 8.84 16.89 -1.39
N PHE A 278 8.32 17.87 -0.68
CA PHE A 278 7.06 18.54 -0.99
C PHE A 278 7.07 19.27 -2.35
N LEU A 279 5.92 19.75 -2.78
CA LEU A 279 5.79 20.51 -4.01
C LEU A 279 6.61 21.82 -3.96
N PRO A 280 7.29 22.17 -5.04
CA PRO A 280 7.89 23.50 -5.15
C PRO A 280 6.87 24.61 -4.92
N PRO A 281 7.19 25.68 -4.18
CA PRO A 281 6.27 26.81 -3.96
C PRO A 281 5.66 27.39 -5.24
N THR A 282 6.41 27.41 -6.35
CA THR A 282 5.90 27.86 -7.65
C THR A 282 4.75 26.99 -8.17
N LEU A 283 4.76 25.67 -7.89
CA LEU A 283 3.67 24.76 -8.28
C LEU A 283 2.46 24.90 -7.35
N LEU A 284 2.66 25.23 -6.08
CA LEU A 284 1.56 25.55 -5.16
C LEU A 284 0.79 26.78 -5.65
N VAL A 285 1.49 27.81 -6.12
CA VAL A 285 0.84 29.00 -6.71
C VAL A 285 0.11 28.64 -8.00
N THR A 286 0.80 27.98 -8.94
CA THR A 286 0.27 27.81 -10.31
C THR A 286 -0.76 26.70 -10.44
N LYS A 287 -0.69 25.67 -9.61
CA LYS A 287 -1.58 24.49 -9.71
C LYS A 287 -2.61 24.39 -8.57
N GLN A 288 -2.33 24.96 -7.40
CA GLN A 288 -3.23 24.92 -6.25
C GLN A 288 -3.84 26.28 -5.90
N GLY A 289 -3.42 27.38 -6.58
CA GLY A 289 -3.98 28.69 -6.37
C GLY A 289 -3.55 29.39 -5.06
N PHE A 290 -2.47 28.92 -4.43
CA PHE A 290 -1.93 29.55 -3.23
C PHE A 290 -1.43 30.96 -3.55
N SER A 291 -1.54 31.88 -2.61
CA SER A 291 -0.78 33.14 -2.70
C SER A 291 0.73 32.84 -2.59
N PRO A 292 1.61 33.71 -3.12
CA PRO A 292 3.04 33.50 -3.01
C PRO A 292 3.55 33.33 -1.56
N LEU A 293 2.96 34.05 -0.60
CA LEU A 293 3.34 33.93 0.81
C LEU A 293 2.91 32.57 1.40
N GLU A 294 1.67 32.14 1.16
CA GLU A 294 1.20 30.82 1.59
C GLU A 294 2.05 29.70 0.99
N ALA A 295 2.35 29.79 -0.32
CA ALA A 295 3.18 28.80 -1.00
C ALA A 295 4.60 28.71 -0.41
N LEU A 296 5.21 29.85 -0.06
CA LEU A 296 6.50 29.87 0.61
C LEU A 296 6.40 29.29 2.03
N THR A 297 5.40 29.71 2.81
CA THR A 297 5.21 29.25 4.19
C THR A 297 4.98 27.73 4.22
N VAL A 298 4.02 27.24 3.45
CA VAL A 298 3.70 25.80 3.40
C VAL A 298 4.87 25.01 2.81
N GLY A 299 5.42 25.43 1.69
CA GLY A 299 6.42 24.65 0.94
C GLY A 299 7.85 24.74 1.48
N THR A 300 8.13 25.55 2.51
CA THR A 300 9.51 25.68 3.05
C THR A 300 9.60 25.77 4.59
N GLN A 301 8.48 26.02 5.27
CA GLN A 301 8.42 26.17 6.74
C GLN A 301 7.44 25.17 7.38
N GLY A 302 6.41 24.71 6.64
CA GLY A 302 5.52 23.62 7.03
C GLY A 302 6.00 22.27 6.54
N HIS A 303 6.63 22.26 5.36
CA HIS A 303 7.14 21.07 4.68
C HIS A 303 8.55 21.29 4.12
N THR A 304 9.19 20.21 3.71
CA THR A 304 10.52 20.21 3.10
C THR A 304 10.43 20.38 1.58
N SER A 305 10.87 21.52 1.05
CA SER A 305 10.98 21.73 -0.40
C SER A 305 11.99 20.78 -1.06
N PRO A 306 11.94 20.58 -2.39
CA PRO A 306 12.88 19.69 -3.07
C PRO A 306 14.36 20.09 -2.88
N GLU A 307 14.67 21.37 -2.86
CA GLU A 307 16.03 21.86 -2.60
C GLU A 307 16.47 21.57 -1.15
N GLN A 308 15.56 21.73 -0.18
CA GLN A 308 15.83 21.38 1.22
C GLN A 308 16.01 19.86 1.38
N PHE A 309 15.15 19.04 0.77
CA PHE A 309 15.31 17.59 0.72
C PHE A 309 16.70 17.20 0.21
N GLY A 310 17.11 17.76 -0.93
CA GLY A 310 18.44 17.49 -1.47
C GLY A 310 19.55 17.85 -0.49
N LYS A 311 19.42 18.96 0.24
CA LYS A 311 20.39 19.37 1.26
C LYS A 311 20.43 18.42 2.46
N VAL A 312 19.27 17.95 2.92
CA VAL A 312 19.19 16.92 3.97
C VAL A 312 19.91 15.64 3.52
N MET A 313 19.61 15.14 2.32
CA MET A 313 20.20 13.91 1.79
C MET A 313 21.71 14.03 1.53
N SER A 314 22.20 15.21 1.14
CA SER A 314 23.64 15.48 1.04
C SER A 314 24.37 15.40 2.39
N THR A 315 23.65 15.63 3.48
CA THR A 315 24.20 15.52 4.85
C THR A 315 24.09 14.10 5.41
N VAL A 316 22.95 13.44 5.19
CA VAL A 316 22.67 12.06 5.63
C VAL A 316 23.52 11.04 4.87
N LYS A 317 23.70 11.25 3.56
CA LYS A 317 24.45 10.38 2.62
C LYS A 317 23.96 8.92 2.67
N PRO A 318 22.65 8.66 2.45
CA PRO A 318 22.13 7.31 2.41
C PRO A 318 22.61 6.58 1.14
N ARG A 319 22.56 5.24 1.15
CA ARG A 319 22.79 4.44 -0.08
C ARG A 319 21.72 4.74 -1.13
N ILE A 320 20.46 4.98 -0.70
CA ILE A 320 19.40 5.48 -1.55
C ILE A 320 18.54 6.49 -0.78
N ALA A 321 18.36 7.68 -1.37
CA ALA A 321 17.43 8.70 -0.91
C ALA A 321 16.08 8.52 -1.60
N VAL A 322 15.00 8.54 -0.82
CA VAL A 322 13.64 8.40 -1.34
C VAL A 322 12.81 9.62 -0.95
N GLY A 323 12.35 10.35 -1.97
CA GLY A 323 11.44 11.48 -1.80
C GLY A 323 10.00 11.07 -2.04
N TYR A 324 9.08 11.51 -1.19
CA TYR A 324 7.64 11.31 -1.32
C TYR A 324 6.89 12.59 -0.90
N HIS A 325 5.58 12.55 -0.77
CA HIS A 325 4.73 13.66 -0.33
C HIS A 325 4.63 14.79 -1.38
N PHE A 326 4.45 14.41 -2.64
CA PHE A 326 4.18 15.30 -3.77
C PHE A 326 3.25 14.61 -4.78
N TYR A 327 2.67 15.34 -5.70
CA TYR A 327 1.83 14.74 -6.75
C TYR A 327 2.66 14.06 -7.82
N ASN A 328 2.37 12.78 -8.06
CA ASN A 328 3.06 11.91 -9.02
C ASN A 328 2.62 12.17 -10.48
N ASP A 329 2.56 13.43 -10.91
CA ASP A 329 2.21 13.79 -12.27
C ASP A 329 3.46 13.87 -13.16
N PHE A 330 3.26 13.58 -14.44
CA PHE A 330 4.34 13.53 -15.43
C PHE A 330 5.08 14.87 -15.60
N ASP A 331 4.44 15.99 -15.30
CA ASP A 331 5.01 17.33 -15.37
C ASP A 331 5.56 17.84 -14.02
N ILE A 332 5.26 17.14 -12.91
CA ILE A 332 5.74 17.49 -11.57
C ILE A 332 7.05 16.76 -11.25
N GLN A 333 7.14 15.47 -11.48
CA GLN A 333 8.32 14.67 -11.14
C GLN A 333 9.63 15.20 -11.76
N PRO A 334 9.68 15.61 -13.05
CA PRO A 334 10.89 16.21 -13.62
C PRO A 334 11.30 17.50 -12.92
N GLU A 335 10.34 18.35 -12.55
CA GLU A 335 10.61 19.61 -11.84
C GLU A 335 11.14 19.37 -10.42
N VAL A 336 10.52 18.44 -9.68
CA VAL A 336 11.01 18.02 -8.36
C VAL A 336 12.43 17.46 -8.49
N THR A 337 12.67 16.56 -9.44
CA THR A 337 14.02 16.01 -9.70
C THR A 337 15.02 17.11 -10.00
N ARG A 338 14.71 18.01 -10.90
CA ARG A 338 15.59 19.13 -11.28
C ARG A 338 15.96 20.01 -10.08
N ARG A 339 15.04 20.22 -9.15
CA ARG A 339 15.26 21.00 -7.94
C ARG A 339 16.08 20.27 -6.90
N VAL A 340 15.79 19.00 -6.66
CA VAL A 340 16.60 18.14 -5.77
C VAL A 340 18.05 18.12 -6.26
N ARG A 341 18.29 17.99 -7.58
CA ARG A 341 19.62 17.93 -8.19
C ARG A 341 20.44 19.21 -8.06
N LYS A 342 19.87 20.33 -7.60
CA LYS A 342 20.65 21.52 -7.23
C LYS A 342 21.47 21.33 -5.96
N THR A 343 21.08 20.41 -5.09
CA THR A 343 21.67 20.26 -3.74
C THR A 343 22.03 18.82 -3.39
N TYR A 344 21.70 17.84 -4.26
CA TYR A 344 22.00 16.42 -4.07
C TYR A 344 22.27 15.72 -5.38
N ASP A 345 23.40 15.04 -5.49
CA ASP A 345 23.86 14.29 -6.67
C ASP A 345 23.90 12.77 -6.46
N GLY A 346 23.58 12.29 -5.24
CA GLY A 346 23.59 10.88 -4.91
C GLY A 346 22.38 10.09 -5.48
N PRO A 347 22.30 8.77 -5.17
CA PRO A 347 21.19 7.93 -5.60
C PRO A 347 19.84 8.43 -5.10
N LEU A 348 18.91 8.69 -6.03
CA LEU A 348 17.60 9.27 -5.76
C LEU A 348 16.48 8.42 -6.37
N SER A 349 15.46 8.14 -5.59
CA SER A 349 14.19 7.61 -6.04
C SER A 349 13.06 8.56 -5.62
N LEU A 350 12.23 8.98 -6.55
CA LEU A 350 10.97 9.68 -6.24
C LEU A 350 9.87 8.63 -6.19
N ALA A 351 9.33 8.41 -5.00
CA ALA A 351 8.38 7.34 -4.75
C ALA A 351 7.06 7.56 -5.48
N VAL A 352 6.54 6.50 -6.08
CA VAL A 352 5.18 6.40 -6.58
C VAL A 352 4.50 5.19 -5.94
N ASP A 353 3.17 5.21 -5.86
CA ASP A 353 2.41 4.09 -5.31
C ASP A 353 2.77 2.79 -6.06
N TYR A 354 2.92 1.71 -5.31
CA TYR A 354 3.35 0.39 -5.79
C TYR A 354 4.83 0.27 -6.21
N MET A 355 5.66 1.29 -6.00
CA MET A 355 7.11 1.14 -6.15
C MET A 355 7.66 0.26 -5.03
N VAL A 356 8.58 -0.64 -5.40
CA VAL A 356 9.16 -1.65 -4.51
C VAL A 356 10.69 -1.57 -4.57
N TRP A 357 11.30 -1.56 -3.41
CA TRP A 357 12.75 -1.67 -3.25
C TRP A 357 13.10 -2.95 -2.50
N ASN A 358 13.94 -3.79 -3.10
CA ASN A 358 14.55 -4.90 -2.41
C ASN A 358 15.98 -4.49 -2.04
N VAL A 359 16.32 -4.54 -0.76
CA VAL A 359 17.57 -4.01 -0.22
C VAL A 359 18.30 -5.12 0.56
N THR A 360 19.55 -5.35 0.21
CA THR A 360 20.52 -6.17 0.96
C THR A 360 21.71 -5.30 1.32
N LYS A 361 22.69 -5.83 2.08
CA LYS A 361 23.92 -5.08 2.41
C LYS A 361 24.71 -4.67 1.16
N ASP A 362 24.70 -5.51 0.13
CA ASP A 362 25.54 -5.33 -1.05
C ASP A 362 24.84 -4.65 -2.21
N ASN A 363 23.50 -4.77 -2.28
CA ASN A 363 22.73 -4.31 -3.43
C ASN A 363 21.36 -3.76 -3.04
N TYR A 364 20.76 -3.01 -3.96
CA TYR A 364 19.33 -2.72 -3.95
C TYR A 364 18.75 -2.78 -5.37
N ARG A 365 17.48 -3.13 -5.45
CA ARG A 365 16.74 -3.22 -6.72
C ARG A 365 15.44 -2.45 -6.60
N VAL A 366 15.10 -1.67 -7.62
CA VAL A 366 13.85 -0.90 -7.70
C VAL A 366 12.94 -1.54 -8.74
N ARG A 367 11.70 -1.80 -8.36
CA ARG A 367 10.70 -2.43 -9.23
C ARG A 367 9.33 -1.79 -9.02
N MET A 368 8.37 -2.18 -9.84
CA MET A 368 6.95 -1.82 -9.66
C MET A 368 6.14 -3.07 -9.33
N THR A 369 5.18 -2.93 -8.43
CA THR A 369 4.21 -3.99 -8.12
C THR A 369 3.17 -4.10 -9.24
N ALA A 370 2.96 -5.30 -9.76
CA ALA A 370 1.77 -5.62 -10.52
C ALA A 370 0.61 -5.85 -9.54
N LYS A 371 -0.23 -4.82 -9.36
CA LYS A 371 -1.39 -4.91 -8.48
C LYS A 371 -2.44 -5.87 -9.04
N ASP A 372 -3.09 -6.61 -8.16
CA ASP A 372 -4.33 -7.31 -8.45
C ASP A 372 -5.49 -6.43 -7.96
N GLU A 373 -6.50 -6.24 -8.81
CA GLU A 373 -7.69 -5.45 -8.48
C GLU A 373 -8.81 -6.32 -7.90
N GLU A 374 -8.75 -7.64 -8.10
CA GLU A 374 -9.74 -8.62 -7.61
C GLU A 374 -9.19 -9.41 -6.42
N VAL A 375 -8.94 -8.73 -5.30
CA VAL A 375 -8.32 -9.35 -4.13
C VAL A 375 -9.37 -9.95 -3.21
N TRP A 376 -9.25 -11.25 -2.94
CA TRP A 376 -9.98 -11.94 -1.89
C TRP A 376 -9.21 -11.91 -0.57
N PRO A 377 -9.92 -11.91 0.59
CA PRO A 377 -9.27 -12.00 1.89
C PRO A 377 -8.34 -13.22 1.96
N SER A 378 -7.11 -13.01 2.36
CA SER A 378 -6.17 -14.11 2.61
C SER A 378 -6.70 -15.05 3.67
N PRO A 379 -6.45 -16.36 3.58
CA PRO A 379 -6.85 -17.31 4.61
C PRO A 379 -6.32 -16.89 5.98
N ALA A 380 -7.13 -17.13 7.01
CA ALA A 380 -6.67 -16.95 8.38
C ALA A 380 -5.55 -17.96 8.71
N LEU A 381 -4.49 -17.49 9.39
CA LEU A 381 -3.39 -18.37 9.84
C LEU A 381 -3.79 -19.26 11.02
N LYS A 382 -4.79 -18.84 11.76
CA LYS A 382 -5.32 -19.57 12.93
C LYS A 382 -6.73 -20.03 12.66
N LYS A 383 -7.15 -21.11 13.36
CA LYS A 383 -8.53 -21.56 13.34
C LYS A 383 -9.45 -20.45 13.86
N LYS A 384 -10.47 -20.10 13.08
CA LYS A 384 -11.53 -19.17 13.50
C LYS A 384 -12.40 -19.79 14.60
N ASN A 385 -12.82 -18.96 15.52
CA ASN A 385 -13.90 -19.31 16.42
C ASN A 385 -15.23 -19.27 15.66
N PRO A 386 -16.20 -20.14 16.00
CA PRO A 386 -17.54 -20.05 15.43
C PRO A 386 -18.24 -18.77 15.88
N PRO A 387 -19.29 -18.32 15.16
CA PRO A 387 -20.13 -17.23 15.61
C PRO A 387 -20.66 -17.44 17.04
N ASP A 388 -20.65 -16.37 17.83
CA ASP A 388 -21.19 -16.35 19.19
C ASP A 388 -22.22 -15.22 19.29
N PHE A 389 -23.43 -15.50 18.88
CA PHE A 389 -24.51 -14.52 18.80
C PHE A 389 -24.91 -13.91 20.15
N THR A 390 -24.44 -14.47 21.29
CA THR A 390 -24.66 -13.86 22.60
C THR A 390 -23.92 -12.53 22.75
N LYS A 391 -22.89 -12.31 21.94
CA LYS A 391 -22.11 -11.06 21.86
C LYS A 391 -22.72 -10.02 20.93
N SER A 392 -23.72 -10.39 20.13
CA SER A 392 -24.40 -9.45 19.23
C SER A 392 -25.27 -8.49 20.01
N ILE A 393 -25.25 -7.20 19.64
CA ILE A 393 -26.19 -6.24 20.20
C ILE A 393 -27.60 -6.59 19.70
N PRO A 394 -28.61 -6.74 20.61
CA PRO A 394 -29.94 -7.06 20.20
C PRO A 394 -30.57 -5.94 19.36
N ILE A 395 -31.21 -6.31 18.26
CA ILE A 395 -32.05 -5.39 17.49
C ILE A 395 -33.43 -5.27 18.12
N SER A 396 -34.04 -4.09 17.99
CA SER A 396 -35.39 -3.83 18.54
C SER A 396 -36.49 -4.63 17.86
N ASP A 397 -37.60 -4.82 18.53
CA ASP A 397 -38.77 -5.49 17.93
C ASP A 397 -39.33 -4.69 16.74
N PHE A 398 -39.19 -3.36 16.75
CA PHE A 398 -39.50 -2.53 15.59
C PHE A 398 -38.69 -2.95 14.36
N THR A 399 -37.37 -3.07 14.47
CA THR A 399 -36.51 -3.52 13.37
C THR A 399 -36.83 -4.95 12.94
N LYS A 400 -37.06 -5.86 13.91
CA LYS A 400 -37.44 -7.24 13.61
C LYS A 400 -38.76 -7.33 12.85
N SER A 401 -39.74 -6.48 13.19
CA SER A 401 -41.05 -6.45 12.52
C SER A 401 -41.02 -6.10 11.02
N GLY A 402 -39.92 -5.45 10.59
CA GLY A 402 -39.70 -5.13 9.17
C GLY A 402 -39.02 -6.25 8.36
N ALA A 403 -38.59 -7.34 9.01
CA ALA A 403 -37.92 -8.43 8.31
C ALA A 403 -38.91 -9.30 7.52
N VAL A 404 -38.56 -9.62 6.27
CA VAL A 404 -39.31 -10.56 5.42
C VAL A 404 -38.47 -11.81 5.23
N GLY A 405 -38.92 -12.92 5.79
CA GLY A 405 -38.12 -14.15 5.90
C GLY A 405 -37.86 -14.90 4.59
N LEU A 406 -38.75 -14.83 3.60
CA LEU A 406 -38.68 -15.52 2.30
C LEU A 406 -38.23 -17.00 2.43
N PRO A 407 -38.93 -17.83 3.19
CA PRO A 407 -38.50 -19.20 3.47
C PRO A 407 -38.38 -20.07 2.20
N GLU A 408 -39.17 -19.80 1.18
CA GLU A 408 -39.14 -20.48 -0.12
C GLU A 408 -37.85 -20.19 -0.91
N VAL A 409 -37.19 -19.08 -0.63
CA VAL A 409 -35.88 -18.71 -1.23
C VAL A 409 -34.73 -19.13 -0.33
N VAL A 410 -34.84 -18.88 0.97
CA VAL A 410 -33.77 -19.11 1.94
C VAL A 410 -33.61 -20.60 2.26
N GLY A 411 -34.68 -21.38 2.30
CA GLY A 411 -34.65 -22.84 2.58
C GLY A 411 -33.65 -23.58 1.67
N PRO A 412 -33.79 -23.50 0.34
CA PRO A 412 -32.85 -24.13 -0.58
C PRO A 412 -31.38 -23.77 -0.38
N ILE A 413 -31.07 -22.52 0.02
CA ILE A 413 -29.71 -22.05 0.31
C ILE A 413 -29.15 -22.82 1.52
N TYR A 414 -29.97 -22.98 2.58
CA TYR A 414 -29.59 -23.77 3.76
C TYR A 414 -29.37 -25.25 3.41
N ASP A 415 -30.23 -25.80 2.56
CA ASP A 415 -30.13 -27.20 2.12
C ASP A 415 -28.84 -27.44 1.33
N GLU A 416 -28.48 -26.51 0.43
CA GLU A 416 -27.21 -26.54 -0.31
C GLU A 416 -26.00 -26.57 0.63
N ILE A 417 -25.93 -25.63 1.59
CA ILE A 417 -24.83 -25.54 2.57
C ILE A 417 -24.79 -26.79 3.44
N ASN A 418 -25.94 -27.23 3.98
CA ASN A 418 -26.02 -28.42 4.83
C ASN A 418 -25.55 -29.67 4.09
N LYS A 419 -25.98 -29.86 2.84
CA LYS A 419 -25.56 -30.98 2.01
C LYS A 419 -24.06 -30.93 1.70
N LYS A 420 -23.55 -29.76 1.34
CA LYS A 420 -22.14 -29.60 0.96
C LYS A 420 -21.16 -29.80 2.11
N TYR A 421 -21.52 -29.37 3.30
CA TYR A 421 -20.63 -29.36 4.48
C TYR A 421 -21.03 -30.32 5.58
N GLY A 422 -22.08 -31.17 5.39
CA GLY A 422 -22.54 -32.16 6.38
C GLY A 422 -23.10 -31.50 7.64
N THR A 423 -23.74 -30.35 7.53
CA THR A 423 -24.32 -29.60 8.64
C THR A 423 -25.85 -29.74 8.69
N ASN A 424 -26.49 -29.21 9.72
CA ASN A 424 -27.95 -29.23 9.86
C ASN A 424 -28.45 -27.87 10.40
N TYR A 425 -28.04 -26.79 9.74
CA TYR A 425 -28.51 -25.45 10.09
C TYR A 425 -29.92 -25.24 9.61
N LYS A 426 -30.69 -24.44 10.34
CA LYS A 426 -32.07 -24.06 9.98
C LYS A 426 -32.15 -22.56 9.82
N PRO A 427 -32.98 -22.07 8.87
CA PRO A 427 -33.25 -20.63 8.78
C PRO A 427 -33.81 -20.15 10.12
N GLY A 428 -33.18 -19.17 10.71
CA GLY A 428 -33.62 -18.50 11.93
C GLY A 428 -33.61 -17.01 11.70
N PHE A 429 -34.77 -16.39 11.66
CA PHE A 429 -34.86 -14.94 11.83
C PHE A 429 -35.01 -14.71 13.33
N LYS A 430 -33.92 -14.21 13.95
CA LYS A 430 -34.00 -13.73 15.34
C LYS A 430 -34.40 -12.28 15.36
#